data_18ca521499facbfb9e510f27fd6bd2ae
#
_entry.id   18ca521499facbfb9e510f27fd6bd2ae
#
_cell.length_a   1.000
_cell.length_b   1.000
_cell.length_c   1.000
_cell.angle_alpha   90.00
_cell.angle_beta   90.00
_cell.angle_gamma   90.00
#
_symmetry.space_group_name_H-M   'P 1'
#
loop_
_entity.id
_entity.type
_entity.pdbx_description
1 polymer ?
#
loop_
_entity_poly.entity_id
_entity_poly.type
_entity_poly.pdbx_seq_one_letter_code
_entity_poly.pdbx_strand_id
1 'polypeptide(L)'
;MNGKRQNQYLILPENGNRKDTKLAVEYDEEQIKEYLSQGYVIVGNDDFNKLIGNADGDYLIADDGTVYPKPAPTDAELLATAKPAKIAELKAERDSKEVEPIEYQGYSFDYDSKARERINAAIVALEVAGASTTLTWTTADNQDVKVTANDLRMVIASVANRSNALHIAYREAKAKVEQATTVAEVEAVTLDA
;
A
#
# COMPACT_ATOMS: atom_id res chain seq x y z
N MET A 1 -9.94 -37.17 40.64
CA MET A 1 -11.04 -36.63 39.79
C MET A 1 -10.53 -35.74 38.62
N ASN A 2 -9.33 -35.99 38.05
CA ASN A 2 -8.74 -35.11 37.05
C ASN A 2 -9.13 -35.41 35.58
N GLY A 3 -9.93 -36.45 35.31
CA GLY A 3 -10.23 -36.86 33.94
C GLY A 3 -11.17 -35.93 33.13
N LYS A 4 -11.90 -35.05 33.78
CA LYS A 4 -12.89 -34.19 33.10
C LYS A 4 -12.33 -32.88 32.51
N ARG A 5 -11.07 -32.51 32.83
CA ARG A 5 -10.49 -31.23 32.45
C ARG A 5 -9.34 -31.34 31.44
N GLN A 6 -9.01 -32.53 30.95
CA GLN A 6 -7.87 -32.77 30.05
C GLN A 6 -7.95 -32.04 28.70
N ASN A 7 -9.16 -31.55 28.32
CA ASN A 7 -9.42 -30.87 27.07
C ASN A 7 -10.11 -29.53 27.30
N GLN A 8 -9.79 -28.85 28.38
CA GLN A 8 -10.35 -27.53 28.72
C GLN A 8 -9.22 -26.51 28.91
N TYR A 9 -9.47 -25.32 28.47
CA TYR A 9 -8.56 -24.16 28.54
C TYR A 9 -9.26 -23.01 29.26
N LEU A 10 -8.52 -22.31 30.11
CA LEU A 10 -8.92 -21.04 30.67
C LEU A 10 -8.38 -19.96 29.75
N ILE A 11 -9.25 -19.20 29.11
CA ILE A 11 -8.90 -18.13 28.19
C ILE A 11 -9.36 -16.81 28.76
N LEU A 12 -8.49 -15.81 28.74
CA LEU A 12 -8.85 -14.42 29.01
C LEU A 12 -9.15 -13.73 27.67
N PRO A 13 -10.43 -13.45 27.34
CA PRO A 13 -10.78 -12.70 26.14
C PRO A 13 -10.45 -11.22 26.30
N GLU A 14 -10.07 -10.59 25.20
CA GLU A 14 -9.91 -9.14 25.11
C GLU A 14 -10.17 -8.69 23.67
N ASN A 15 -11.19 -7.85 23.47
CA ASN A 15 -11.58 -7.33 22.14
C ASN A 15 -11.81 -8.42 21.08
N GLY A 16 -12.45 -9.52 21.48
CA GLY A 16 -12.72 -10.65 20.59
C GLY A 16 -11.53 -11.59 20.39
N ASN A 17 -10.38 -11.30 20.96
CA ASN A 17 -9.16 -12.09 20.82
C ASN A 17 -8.79 -12.79 22.13
N ARG A 18 -7.87 -13.72 22.02
CA ARG A 18 -7.28 -14.46 23.13
C ARG A 18 -6.09 -13.70 23.69
N LYS A 19 -6.25 -13.07 24.87
CA LYS A 19 -5.17 -12.34 25.56
C LYS A 19 -4.22 -13.26 26.31
N ASP A 20 -4.77 -14.21 27.06
CA ASP A 20 -4.00 -15.20 27.84
C ASP A 20 -4.68 -16.56 27.77
N THR A 21 -3.89 -17.62 27.98
CA THR A 21 -4.36 -19.00 27.94
C THR A 21 -3.65 -19.85 29.00
N LYS A 22 -4.42 -20.65 29.74
CA LYS A 22 -3.92 -21.60 30.69
C LYS A 22 -4.57 -22.96 30.46
N LEU A 23 -3.84 -24.05 30.77
CA LEU A 23 -4.39 -25.41 30.74
C LEU A 23 -5.21 -25.66 32.01
N ALA A 24 -6.52 -25.88 31.90
CA ALA A 24 -7.39 -26.04 33.07
C ALA A 24 -7.04 -27.26 33.94
N VAL A 25 -6.37 -28.26 33.36
CA VAL A 25 -5.91 -29.47 34.09
C VAL A 25 -4.81 -29.17 35.12
N GLU A 26 -4.08 -28.06 34.99
CA GLU A 26 -3.00 -27.67 35.89
C GLU A 26 -3.48 -27.02 37.18
N TYR A 27 -4.78 -26.72 37.30
CA TYR A 27 -5.37 -25.94 38.39
C TYR A 27 -6.44 -26.73 39.14
N ASP A 28 -6.53 -26.49 40.44
CA ASP A 28 -7.61 -27.01 41.29
C ASP A 28 -8.90 -26.18 41.14
N GLU A 29 -9.97 -26.60 41.86
CA GLU A 29 -11.28 -25.96 41.75
C GLU A 29 -11.32 -24.53 42.28
N GLU A 30 -10.53 -24.22 43.30
CA GLU A 30 -10.47 -22.89 43.90
C GLU A 30 -9.70 -21.94 42.99
N GLN A 31 -8.58 -22.37 42.46
CA GLN A 31 -7.79 -21.61 41.47
C GLN A 31 -8.58 -21.31 40.19
N ILE A 32 -9.35 -22.29 39.70
CA ILE A 32 -10.22 -22.06 38.55
C ILE A 32 -11.29 -21.01 38.86
N LYS A 33 -11.92 -21.07 40.03
CA LYS A 33 -12.89 -20.04 40.43
C LYS A 33 -12.26 -18.65 40.49
N GLU A 34 -11.03 -18.57 40.98
CA GLU A 34 -10.29 -17.34 41.03
C GLU A 34 -10.04 -16.79 39.62
N TYR A 35 -9.57 -17.60 38.66
CA TYR A 35 -9.41 -17.18 37.28
C TYR A 35 -10.73 -16.72 36.61
N LEU A 36 -11.82 -17.46 36.85
CA LEU A 36 -13.14 -17.04 36.34
C LEU A 36 -13.56 -15.70 36.93
N SER A 37 -13.24 -15.41 38.20
CA SER A 37 -13.49 -14.09 38.81
C SER A 37 -12.64 -12.96 38.20
N GLN A 38 -11.50 -13.30 37.57
CA GLN A 38 -10.61 -12.39 36.84
C GLN A 38 -11.00 -12.21 35.37
N GLY A 39 -12.13 -12.80 34.93
CA GLY A 39 -12.63 -12.68 33.56
C GLY A 39 -12.16 -13.78 32.60
N TYR A 40 -11.48 -14.83 33.09
CA TYR A 40 -11.21 -16.00 32.28
C TYR A 40 -12.51 -16.78 32.03
N VAL A 41 -12.57 -17.45 30.91
CA VAL A 41 -13.66 -18.33 30.50
C VAL A 41 -13.13 -19.73 30.20
N ILE A 42 -13.97 -20.76 30.41
CA ILE A 42 -13.60 -22.15 30.08
C ILE A 42 -13.98 -22.45 28.64
N VAL A 43 -13.00 -22.87 27.85
CA VAL A 43 -13.16 -23.22 26.43
C VAL A 43 -12.76 -24.67 26.22
N GLY A 44 -13.56 -25.42 25.48
CA GLY A 44 -13.26 -26.79 25.06
C GLY A 44 -12.17 -26.88 23.99
N ASN A 45 -11.63 -28.09 23.81
CA ASN A 45 -10.53 -28.32 22.88
C ASN A 45 -10.87 -27.95 21.40
N ASP A 46 -12.09 -28.24 20.95
CA ASP A 46 -12.48 -27.97 19.58
C ASP A 46 -12.54 -26.46 19.29
N ASP A 47 -13.07 -25.69 20.20
CA ASP A 47 -13.12 -24.22 20.08
C ASP A 47 -11.74 -23.59 20.32
N PHE A 48 -10.95 -24.15 21.22
CA PHE A 48 -9.56 -23.75 21.39
C PHE A 48 -8.75 -23.98 20.09
N ASN A 49 -8.94 -25.11 19.41
CA ASN A 49 -8.28 -25.40 18.15
C ASN A 49 -8.66 -24.40 17.03
N LYS A 50 -9.91 -23.93 17.00
CA LYS A 50 -10.31 -22.85 16.10
C LYS A 50 -9.54 -21.57 16.41
N LEU A 51 -9.36 -21.22 17.67
CA LEU A 51 -8.65 -20.02 18.11
C LEU A 51 -7.13 -20.07 17.87
N ILE A 52 -6.48 -21.23 17.98
CA ILE A 52 -5.02 -21.38 17.74
C ILE A 52 -4.67 -21.63 16.27
N GLY A 53 -5.54 -22.30 15.51
CA GLY A 53 -5.42 -22.50 14.06
C GLY A 53 -5.77 -21.27 13.23
N ASN A 54 -6.00 -20.14 13.87
CA ASN A 54 -6.59 -18.92 13.35
C ASN A 54 -5.52 -17.99 12.79
N ALA A 55 -4.80 -18.43 11.77
CA ALA A 55 -3.68 -17.67 11.19
C ALA A 55 -4.07 -16.25 10.74
N ASP A 56 -5.35 -16.04 10.36
CA ASP A 56 -5.86 -14.77 9.83
C ASP A 56 -6.98 -14.15 10.68
N GLY A 57 -7.20 -14.67 11.91
CA GLY A 57 -8.24 -14.17 12.79
C GLY A 57 -9.66 -14.52 12.32
N ASP A 58 -9.86 -15.75 11.75
CA ASP A 58 -11.16 -16.21 11.24
C ASP A 58 -12.19 -16.48 12.34
N TYR A 59 -11.74 -16.65 13.60
CA TYR A 59 -12.59 -16.88 14.76
C TYR A 59 -12.28 -15.87 15.87
N LEU A 60 -13.34 -15.44 16.54
CA LEU A 60 -13.29 -14.55 17.69
C LEU A 60 -13.85 -15.28 18.92
N ILE A 61 -13.55 -14.76 20.11
CA ILE A 61 -14.07 -15.25 21.38
C ILE A 61 -14.80 -14.12 22.12
N ALA A 62 -16.03 -14.38 22.54
CA ALA A 62 -16.81 -13.47 23.38
C ALA A 62 -16.41 -13.58 24.87
N ASP A 63 -16.80 -12.60 25.67
CA ASP A 63 -16.52 -12.56 27.10
C ASP A 63 -17.19 -13.71 27.90
N ASP A 64 -18.18 -14.37 27.30
CA ASP A 64 -18.83 -15.57 27.86
C ASP A 64 -18.13 -16.88 27.44
N GLY A 65 -17.07 -16.82 26.64
CA GLY A 65 -16.32 -17.98 26.14
C GLY A 65 -16.86 -18.56 24.83
N THR A 66 -17.90 -17.99 24.25
CA THR A 66 -18.43 -18.42 22.94
C THR A 66 -17.42 -18.10 21.84
N VAL A 67 -17.01 -19.13 21.08
CA VAL A 67 -16.15 -18.98 19.91
C VAL A 67 -17.01 -18.94 18.64
N TYR A 68 -16.86 -17.89 17.85
CA TYR A 68 -17.68 -17.64 16.67
C TYR A 68 -16.82 -17.19 15.48
N PRO A 69 -17.26 -17.45 14.23
CA PRO A 69 -16.57 -16.96 13.06
C PRO A 69 -16.54 -15.41 13.06
N LYS A 70 -15.39 -14.85 12.69
CA LYS A 70 -15.28 -13.41 12.47
C LYS A 70 -16.28 -12.98 11.39
N PRO A 71 -17.11 -11.98 11.63
CA PRO A 71 -18.01 -11.46 10.62
C PRO A 71 -17.23 -11.03 9.36
N ALA A 72 -17.79 -11.31 8.18
CA ALA A 72 -17.24 -10.77 6.95
C ALA A 72 -17.20 -9.23 7.01
N PRO A 73 -16.18 -8.59 6.42
CA PRO A 73 -16.14 -7.13 6.36
C PRO A 73 -17.40 -6.57 5.71
N THR A 74 -17.92 -5.52 6.26
CA THR A 74 -19.04 -4.78 5.68
C THR A 74 -18.59 -4.03 4.41
N ASP A 75 -19.51 -3.69 3.52
CA ASP A 75 -19.23 -2.87 2.34
C ASP A 75 -18.57 -1.53 2.72
N ALA A 76 -18.93 -0.96 3.85
CA ALA A 76 -18.33 0.27 4.37
C ALA A 76 -16.85 0.07 4.77
N GLU A 77 -16.51 -1.06 5.42
CA GLU A 77 -15.12 -1.40 5.78
C GLU A 77 -14.27 -1.71 4.54
N LEU A 78 -14.84 -2.45 3.59
CA LEU A 78 -14.19 -2.72 2.30
C LEU A 78 -13.91 -1.42 1.55
N LEU A 79 -14.89 -0.52 1.47
CA LEU A 79 -14.75 0.78 0.83
C LEU A 79 -13.71 1.67 1.54
N ALA A 80 -13.71 1.68 2.87
CA ALA A 80 -12.73 2.44 3.67
C ALA A 80 -11.30 1.95 3.45
N THR A 81 -11.11 0.67 3.13
CA THR A 81 -9.80 0.09 2.82
C THR A 81 -9.40 0.31 1.35
N ALA A 82 -10.35 0.16 0.42
CA ALA A 82 -10.12 0.28 -1.01
C ALA A 82 -9.69 1.69 -1.43
N LYS A 83 -10.32 2.74 -0.90
CA LYS A 83 -10.03 4.14 -1.24
C LYS A 83 -8.56 4.53 -1.03
N PRO A 84 -7.97 4.40 0.17
CA PRO A 84 -6.57 4.76 0.38
C PRO A 84 -5.60 3.90 -0.43
N ALA A 85 -5.91 2.61 -0.64
CA ALA A 85 -5.11 1.73 -1.47
C ALA A 85 -5.07 2.20 -2.92
N LYS A 86 -6.23 2.54 -3.49
CA LYS A 86 -6.33 3.05 -4.88
C LYS A 86 -5.64 4.41 -5.05
N ILE A 87 -5.77 5.32 -4.09
CA ILE A 87 -5.06 6.61 -4.10
C ILE A 87 -3.54 6.40 -4.10
N ALA A 88 -3.04 5.43 -3.32
CA ALA A 88 -1.62 5.08 -3.30
C ALA A 88 -1.15 4.49 -4.64
N GLU A 89 -1.95 3.61 -5.27
CA GLU A 89 -1.71 3.06 -6.61
C GLU A 89 -1.61 4.15 -7.67
N LEU A 90 -2.61 5.03 -7.75
CA LEU A 90 -2.64 6.15 -8.70
C LEU A 90 -1.46 7.11 -8.49
N LYS A 91 -1.04 7.32 -7.24
CA LYS A 91 0.15 8.12 -6.94
C LYS A 91 1.41 7.44 -7.44
N ALA A 92 1.57 6.14 -7.22
CA ALA A 92 2.73 5.37 -7.68
C ALA A 92 2.81 5.36 -9.22
N GLU A 93 1.66 5.21 -9.90
CA GLU A 93 1.58 5.29 -11.36
C GLU A 93 2.01 6.67 -11.88
N ARG A 94 1.51 7.76 -11.29
CA ARG A 94 1.96 9.12 -11.61
C ARG A 94 3.47 9.27 -11.46
N ASP A 95 4.01 8.87 -10.29
CA ASP A 95 5.43 9.01 -9.95
C ASP A 95 6.31 8.20 -10.93
N SER A 96 5.84 7.03 -11.38
CA SER A 96 6.51 6.24 -12.42
C SER A 96 6.52 6.94 -13.77
N LYS A 97 5.37 7.46 -14.20
CA LYS A 97 5.24 8.17 -15.48
C LYS A 97 6.04 9.49 -15.52
N GLU A 98 6.31 10.11 -14.38
CA GLU A 98 7.11 11.35 -14.31
C GLU A 98 8.58 11.16 -14.71
N VAL A 99 9.13 9.97 -14.51
CA VAL A 99 10.54 9.66 -14.80
C VAL A 99 10.74 8.85 -16.08
N GLU A 100 9.68 8.56 -16.80
CA GLU A 100 9.77 7.90 -18.10
C GLU A 100 10.55 8.78 -19.09
N PRO A 101 11.22 8.17 -20.08
CA PRO A 101 11.84 8.93 -21.16
C PRO A 101 10.87 9.87 -21.88
N ILE A 102 11.36 10.95 -22.43
CA ILE A 102 10.56 11.95 -23.14
C ILE A 102 10.98 12.00 -24.61
N GLU A 103 10.00 11.99 -25.49
CA GLU A 103 10.21 12.12 -26.93
C GLU A 103 10.38 13.60 -27.32
N TYR A 104 11.46 13.89 -28.06
CA TYR A 104 11.71 15.19 -28.64
C TYR A 104 12.41 15.03 -30.00
N GLN A 105 11.85 15.61 -31.07
CA GLN A 105 12.35 15.55 -32.45
C GLN A 105 12.63 14.11 -32.97
N GLY A 106 11.82 13.13 -32.51
CA GLY A 106 11.97 11.73 -32.94
C GLY A 106 13.05 10.95 -32.16
N TYR A 107 13.60 11.52 -31.11
CA TYR A 107 14.58 10.88 -30.24
C TYR A 107 14.01 10.79 -28.81
N SER A 108 14.35 9.70 -28.11
CA SER A 108 13.94 9.45 -26.73
C SER A 108 15.03 9.88 -25.75
N PHE A 109 14.69 10.75 -24.81
CA PHE A 109 15.62 11.29 -23.82
C PHE A 109 15.28 10.75 -22.44
N ASP A 110 16.26 10.16 -21.75
CA ASP A 110 16.13 9.81 -20.34
C ASP A 110 15.82 11.04 -19.48
N TYR A 111 14.98 10.86 -18.47
CA TYR A 111 14.65 11.93 -17.55
C TYR A 111 14.60 11.47 -16.07
N ASP A 112 15.40 10.51 -15.70
CA ASP A 112 15.63 10.19 -14.29
C ASP A 112 16.44 11.32 -13.60
N SER A 113 16.71 11.17 -12.31
CA SER A 113 17.45 12.18 -11.54
C SER A 113 18.85 12.47 -12.12
N LYS A 114 19.55 11.43 -12.59
CA LYS A 114 20.90 11.57 -13.17
C LYS A 114 20.85 12.23 -14.55
N ALA A 115 19.90 11.83 -15.39
CA ALA A 115 19.70 12.44 -16.71
C ALA A 115 19.36 13.92 -16.56
N ARG A 116 18.51 14.30 -15.61
CA ARG A 116 18.18 15.71 -15.32
C ARG A 116 19.39 16.53 -14.92
N GLU A 117 20.26 16.00 -14.04
CA GLU A 117 21.51 16.67 -13.67
C GLU A 117 22.45 16.84 -14.88
N ARG A 118 22.60 15.79 -15.70
CA ARG A 118 23.39 15.84 -16.94
C ARG A 118 22.85 16.86 -17.94
N ILE A 119 21.53 16.92 -18.14
CA ILE A 119 20.87 17.88 -19.05
C ILE A 119 21.17 19.31 -18.58
N ASN A 120 20.98 19.62 -17.30
CA ASN A 120 21.23 20.94 -16.75
C ASN A 120 22.72 21.34 -16.88
N ALA A 121 23.65 20.44 -16.57
CA ALA A 121 25.08 20.70 -16.74
C ALA A 121 25.45 20.93 -18.22
N ALA A 122 24.87 20.16 -19.13
CA ALA A 122 25.10 20.32 -20.58
C ALA A 122 24.56 21.64 -21.12
N ILE A 123 23.38 22.09 -20.66
CA ILE A 123 22.83 23.40 -21.02
C ILE A 123 23.83 24.50 -20.64
N VAL A 124 24.30 24.54 -19.40
CA VAL A 124 25.26 25.53 -18.90
C VAL A 124 26.55 25.52 -19.73
N ALA A 125 27.10 24.33 -20.00
CA ALA A 125 28.34 24.19 -20.80
C ALA A 125 28.16 24.70 -22.23
N LEU A 126 27.03 24.39 -22.88
CA LEU A 126 26.73 24.85 -24.24
C LEU A 126 26.48 26.36 -24.31
N GLU A 127 25.89 26.96 -23.28
CA GLU A 127 25.70 28.42 -23.19
C GLU A 127 27.02 29.17 -23.10
N VAL A 128 27.95 28.65 -22.28
CA VAL A 128 29.31 29.24 -22.17
C VAL A 128 30.08 29.09 -23.48
N ALA A 129 29.90 27.98 -24.20
CA ALA A 129 30.58 27.72 -25.48
C ALA A 129 30.01 28.49 -26.69
N GLY A 130 28.81 29.04 -26.54
CA GLY A 130 28.12 29.86 -27.57
C GLY A 130 26.94 29.18 -28.24
N ALA A 131 26.00 29.99 -28.72
CA ALA A 131 24.65 29.54 -29.14
C ALA A 131 24.62 28.51 -30.28
N SER A 132 25.66 28.46 -31.11
CA SER A 132 25.77 27.52 -32.26
C SER A 132 26.50 26.24 -31.91
N THR A 133 26.98 26.08 -30.66
CA THR A 133 27.73 24.91 -30.25
C THR A 133 26.78 23.71 -30.03
N THR A 134 27.23 22.54 -30.46
CA THR A 134 26.51 21.26 -30.24
C THR A 134 27.33 20.33 -29.38
N LEU A 135 26.64 19.48 -28.63
CA LEU A 135 27.21 18.37 -27.91
C LEU A 135 26.68 17.06 -28.48
N THR A 136 27.48 16.00 -28.47
CA THR A 136 26.97 14.66 -28.74
C THR A 136 26.27 14.14 -27.50
N TRP A 137 25.01 13.78 -27.63
CA TRP A 137 24.18 13.25 -26.57
C TRP A 137 23.76 11.81 -26.87
N THR A 138 23.93 10.91 -25.93
CA THR A 138 23.42 9.54 -26.04
C THR A 138 22.00 9.50 -25.51
N THR A 139 21.05 9.10 -26.34
CA THR A 139 19.61 9.00 -26.06
C THR A 139 19.26 7.76 -25.24
N ALA A 140 18.01 7.63 -24.80
CA ALA A 140 17.52 6.48 -24.01
C ALA A 140 17.66 5.14 -24.76
N ASP A 141 17.56 5.16 -26.09
CA ASP A 141 17.74 4.01 -26.98
C ASP A 141 19.20 3.83 -27.48
N ASN A 142 20.16 4.47 -26.80
CA ASN A 142 21.61 4.40 -27.05
C ASN A 142 22.03 4.90 -28.46
N GLN A 143 21.34 5.90 -29.00
CA GLN A 143 21.76 6.57 -30.20
C GLN A 143 22.52 7.87 -29.88
N ASP A 144 23.52 8.22 -30.68
CA ASP A 144 24.27 9.47 -30.55
C ASP A 144 23.66 10.54 -31.45
N VAL A 145 23.20 11.64 -30.85
CA VAL A 145 22.58 12.78 -31.54
C VAL A 145 23.31 14.07 -31.21
N LYS A 146 23.28 15.05 -32.11
CA LYS A 146 23.80 16.38 -31.85
C LYS A 146 22.70 17.24 -31.23
N VAL A 147 22.95 17.81 -30.10
CA VAL A 147 22.01 18.68 -29.38
C VAL A 147 22.62 20.05 -29.11
N THR A 148 21.80 21.07 -29.18
CA THR A 148 22.08 22.42 -28.70
C THR A 148 21.55 22.65 -27.27
N ALA A 149 21.94 23.76 -26.65
CA ALA A 149 21.32 24.18 -25.39
C ALA A 149 19.80 24.37 -25.52
N ASN A 150 19.32 24.82 -26.68
CA ASN A 150 17.90 25.01 -26.94
C ASN A 150 17.15 23.67 -27.00
N ASP A 151 17.71 22.65 -27.65
CA ASP A 151 17.08 21.33 -27.72
C ASP A 151 16.91 20.72 -26.31
N LEU A 152 17.94 20.80 -25.48
CA LEU A 152 17.87 20.31 -24.11
C LEU A 152 16.87 21.10 -23.23
N ARG A 153 16.73 22.42 -23.45
CA ARG A 153 15.67 23.21 -22.80
C ARG A 153 14.27 22.77 -23.25
N MET A 154 14.10 22.46 -24.53
CA MET A 154 12.82 21.95 -25.03
C MET A 154 12.47 20.58 -24.48
N VAL A 155 13.46 19.70 -24.26
CA VAL A 155 13.26 18.44 -23.52
C VAL A 155 12.74 18.74 -22.11
N ILE A 156 13.37 19.65 -21.37
CA ILE A 156 12.91 20.06 -20.03
C ILE A 156 11.48 20.64 -20.08
N ALA A 157 11.18 21.48 -21.07
CA ALA A 157 9.84 22.05 -21.23
C ALA A 157 8.77 20.98 -21.50
N SER A 158 9.09 19.99 -22.34
CA SER A 158 8.21 18.86 -22.62
C SER A 158 7.91 18.03 -21.34
N VAL A 159 8.94 17.79 -20.53
CA VAL A 159 8.77 17.12 -19.23
C VAL A 159 7.92 17.94 -18.27
N ALA A 160 8.13 19.25 -18.20
CA ALA A 160 7.33 20.14 -17.34
C ALA A 160 5.83 20.09 -17.72
N ASN A 161 5.53 20.04 -19.03
CA ASN A 161 4.16 19.88 -19.53
C ASN A 161 3.57 18.52 -19.15
N ARG A 162 4.32 17.42 -19.33
CA ARG A 162 3.92 16.09 -18.90
C ARG A 162 3.64 16.04 -17.40
N SER A 163 4.57 16.54 -16.58
CA SER A 163 4.42 16.58 -15.13
C SER A 163 3.14 17.32 -14.71
N ASN A 164 2.89 18.48 -15.32
CA ASN A 164 1.67 19.24 -15.03
C ASN A 164 0.40 18.45 -15.41
N ALA A 165 0.38 17.79 -16.58
CA ALA A 165 -0.75 16.96 -17.01
C ALA A 165 -0.99 15.79 -16.05
N LEU A 166 0.08 15.06 -15.65
CA LEU A 166 0.02 13.97 -14.69
C LEU A 166 -0.50 14.42 -13.33
N HIS A 167 -0.09 15.58 -12.84
CA HIS A 167 -0.58 16.11 -11.57
C HIS A 167 -2.05 16.54 -11.63
N ILE A 168 -2.52 17.05 -12.77
CA ILE A 168 -3.94 17.37 -12.97
C ILE A 168 -4.74 16.07 -12.97
N ALA A 169 -4.36 15.09 -13.81
CA ALA A 169 -5.02 13.81 -13.93
C ALA A 169 -5.09 13.07 -12.56
N TYR A 170 -3.99 13.08 -11.80
CA TYR A 170 -3.97 12.50 -10.46
C TYR A 170 -4.96 13.17 -9.50
N ARG A 171 -5.05 14.50 -9.50
CA ARG A 171 -6.03 15.20 -8.64
C ARG A 171 -7.47 14.86 -9.01
N GLU A 172 -7.77 14.77 -10.30
CA GLU A 172 -9.10 14.40 -10.80
C GLU A 172 -9.43 12.95 -10.46
N ALA A 173 -8.49 12.01 -10.70
CA ALA A 173 -8.65 10.61 -10.34
C ALA A 173 -8.85 10.44 -8.82
N LYS A 174 -8.04 11.12 -8.00
CA LYS A 174 -8.19 11.10 -6.54
C LYS A 174 -9.57 11.61 -6.11
N ALA A 175 -10.06 12.69 -6.69
CA ALA A 175 -11.40 13.21 -6.39
C ALA A 175 -12.51 12.20 -6.76
N LYS A 176 -12.38 11.48 -7.88
CA LYS A 176 -13.31 10.40 -8.26
C LYS A 176 -13.29 9.26 -7.21
N VAL A 177 -12.10 8.84 -6.75
CA VAL A 177 -11.98 7.82 -5.68
C VAL A 177 -12.63 8.29 -4.38
N GLU A 178 -12.42 9.55 -3.98
CA GLU A 178 -13.00 10.11 -2.75
C GLU A 178 -14.53 10.15 -2.80
N GLN A 179 -15.11 10.43 -3.98
CA GLN A 179 -16.57 10.49 -4.21
C GLN A 179 -17.21 9.12 -4.40
N ALA A 180 -16.45 8.09 -4.77
CA ALA A 180 -16.95 6.74 -4.99
C ALA A 180 -17.71 6.21 -3.76
N THR A 181 -18.80 5.51 -3.98
CA THR A 181 -19.69 4.95 -2.96
C THR A 181 -19.61 3.43 -2.86
N THR A 182 -18.97 2.79 -3.84
CA THR A 182 -18.76 1.34 -3.91
C THR A 182 -17.29 1.00 -4.22
N VAL A 183 -16.86 -0.20 -3.84
CA VAL A 183 -15.53 -0.71 -4.18
C VAL A 183 -15.34 -0.79 -5.69
N ALA A 184 -16.35 -1.22 -6.44
CA ALA A 184 -16.30 -1.31 -7.90
C ALA A 184 -16.06 0.07 -8.56
N GLU A 185 -16.71 1.14 -8.05
CA GLU A 185 -16.44 2.50 -8.51
C GLU A 185 -15.01 2.95 -8.21
N VAL A 186 -14.45 2.58 -7.04
CA VAL A 186 -13.06 2.87 -6.68
C VAL A 186 -12.10 2.17 -7.63
N GLU A 187 -12.30 0.87 -7.89
CA GLU A 187 -11.45 0.06 -8.76
C GLU A 187 -11.46 0.53 -10.23
N ALA A 188 -12.59 1.06 -10.69
CA ALA A 188 -12.75 1.55 -12.05
C ALA A 188 -12.00 2.87 -12.34
N VAL A 189 -11.48 3.56 -11.32
CA VAL A 189 -10.74 4.82 -11.55
C VAL A 189 -9.35 4.54 -12.11
N THR A 190 -9.00 5.25 -13.19
CA THR A 190 -7.70 5.20 -13.87
C THR A 190 -7.03 6.56 -13.90
N LEU A 191 -5.73 6.58 -14.13
CA LEU A 191 -4.96 7.80 -14.35
C LEU A 191 -4.97 8.15 -15.86
N ASP A 192 -5.93 8.99 -16.28
CA ASP A 192 -6.09 9.44 -17.67
C ASP A 192 -5.21 10.68 -17.89
N ALA A 193 -3.97 10.51 -18.39
CA ALA A 193 -3.02 11.60 -18.66
C ALA A 193 -2.27 11.41 -19.99
#